data_e9927bfa56756a0bdfb41efaace0989b
#
_entry.id   e9927bfa56756a0bdfb41efaace0989b
#
_cell.length_a   1.000
_cell.length_b   1.000
_cell.length_c   1.000
_cell.angle_alpha   90.00
_cell.angle_beta   90.00
_cell.angle_gamma   90.00
#
_symmetry.space_group_name_H-M   'P 1'
#
loop_
_entity.id
_entity.type
_entity.pdbx_description
1 polymer ?
#
loop_
_entity_poly.entity_id
_entity_poly.type
_entity_poly.pdbx_seq_one_letter_code
_entity_poly.pdbx_strand_id
1 'polypeptide(L)'
;LFITTSAFGQIQPEPGGVIETLPESWPAHWIIVQDGAFFHMNNGKYIVVDADSDNAAKRVKGSFDGSFISQFYQAKTRPEMYVSETFYSRGTRGVRTDVVTIYDKSTLAPTGEIVIPEKRASQMPMNYHIQLVDEEKFGLIYNFTPATSVSVLDMVGKAFLTEVPTPGCSLVYPMAGRAFASICTDGSMLSVQLDEEGKQASSARTDVFFDANGDALIEKAAMVDGVAYFPTFLGRMFPVDLNGETVSVGDAWSLLGDGDEGWRPGG
;
A
#
# COMPACT_ATOMS: atom_id res chain seq x y z
N LEU A 1 73.24 15.62 0.09
CA LEU A 1 71.93 16.16 -0.39
C LEU A 1 70.99 14.97 -0.60
N PHE A 2 70.04 14.75 0.33
CA PHE A 2 69.02 13.71 0.18
C PHE A 2 67.81 14.35 -0.48
N ILE A 3 67.46 13.89 -1.66
CA ILE A 3 66.23 14.26 -2.35
C ILE A 3 65.15 13.27 -1.89
N THR A 4 64.26 13.71 -1.03
CA THR A 4 63.05 12.96 -0.69
C THR A 4 62.04 13.16 -1.80
N THR A 5 61.82 12.17 -2.65
CA THR A 5 60.67 12.10 -3.56
C THR A 5 59.43 11.78 -2.78
N SER A 6 58.54 12.75 -2.61
CA SER A 6 57.19 12.52 -2.12
C SER A 6 56.42 11.71 -3.15
N ALA A 7 56.20 10.44 -2.88
CA ALA A 7 55.27 9.63 -3.68
C ALA A 7 53.86 10.10 -3.35
N PHE A 8 53.30 10.95 -4.19
CA PHE A 8 51.84 11.15 -4.19
C PHE A 8 51.20 9.87 -4.72
N GLY A 9 50.63 9.06 -3.83
CA GLY A 9 49.78 7.98 -4.26
C GLY A 9 48.62 8.56 -5.06
N GLN A 10 48.60 8.33 -6.34
CA GLN A 10 47.47 8.65 -7.18
C GLN A 10 46.35 7.67 -6.80
N ILE A 11 45.36 8.18 -6.07
CA ILE A 11 44.13 7.43 -5.84
C ILE A 11 43.51 7.23 -7.21
N GLN A 12 43.38 5.99 -7.65
CA GLN A 12 42.66 5.69 -8.89
C GLN A 12 41.21 6.15 -8.72
N PRO A 13 40.63 6.83 -9.72
CA PRO A 13 39.21 7.13 -9.70
C PRO A 13 38.44 5.82 -9.53
N GLU A 14 37.47 5.81 -8.64
CA GLU A 14 36.54 4.67 -8.54
C GLU A 14 35.93 4.46 -9.93
N PRO A 15 35.88 3.22 -10.44
CA PRO A 15 35.14 2.95 -11.67
C PRO A 15 33.70 3.44 -11.45
N GLY A 16 33.20 4.23 -12.38
CA GLY A 16 31.80 4.69 -12.34
C GLY A 16 30.89 3.50 -12.07
N GLY A 17 29.97 3.66 -11.11
CA GLY A 17 29.11 2.57 -10.68
C GLY A 17 28.43 1.90 -11.89
N VAL A 18 28.42 0.59 -11.91
CA VAL A 18 27.64 -0.17 -12.89
C VAL A 18 26.19 0.02 -12.50
N ILE A 19 25.40 0.68 -13.32
CA ILE A 19 23.95 0.73 -13.16
C ILE A 19 23.42 -0.59 -13.71
N GLU A 20 23.06 -1.50 -12.81
CA GLU A 20 22.39 -2.74 -13.18
C GLU A 20 20.88 -2.48 -13.23
N THR A 21 20.23 -3.02 -14.27
CA THR A 21 18.77 -3.09 -14.31
C THR A 21 18.31 -4.43 -13.76
N LEU A 22 17.23 -4.41 -13.01
CA LEU A 22 16.57 -5.63 -12.54
C LEU A 22 15.85 -6.32 -13.72
N PRO A 23 15.62 -7.63 -13.67
CA PRO A 23 14.87 -8.34 -14.70
C PRO A 23 13.42 -7.81 -14.75
N GLU A 24 12.78 -7.81 -15.92
CA GLU A 24 11.39 -7.39 -16.08
C GLU A 24 10.42 -8.25 -15.24
N SER A 25 10.71 -9.55 -15.14
CA SER A 25 9.95 -10.48 -14.29
C SER A 25 10.76 -10.86 -13.07
N TRP A 26 10.27 -10.49 -11.90
CA TRP A 26 10.93 -10.86 -10.64
C TRP A 26 10.58 -12.28 -10.22
N PRO A 27 11.55 -13.03 -9.69
CA PRO A 27 11.28 -14.31 -9.05
C PRO A 27 10.26 -14.17 -7.91
N ALA A 28 9.46 -15.22 -7.69
CA ALA A 28 8.40 -15.20 -6.68
C ALA A 28 8.92 -15.01 -5.23
N HIS A 29 10.19 -15.33 -4.98
CA HIS A 29 10.86 -15.14 -3.69
C HIS A 29 11.45 -13.74 -3.50
N TRP A 30 11.33 -12.84 -4.49
CA TRP A 30 11.69 -11.45 -4.29
C TRP A 30 10.52 -10.70 -3.69
N ILE A 31 10.77 -10.10 -2.54
CA ILE A 31 9.78 -9.33 -1.79
C ILE A 31 10.21 -7.87 -1.68
N ILE A 32 9.24 -6.99 -1.51
CA ILE A 32 9.50 -5.58 -1.18
C ILE A 32 9.25 -5.40 0.30
N VAL A 33 10.27 -4.89 0.98
CA VAL A 33 10.21 -4.53 2.40
C VAL A 33 10.16 -3.01 2.50
N GLN A 34 9.16 -2.48 3.18
CA GLN A 34 9.04 -1.07 3.46
C GLN A 34 9.70 -0.76 4.81
N ASP A 35 10.66 0.15 4.81
CA ASP A 35 11.11 0.83 6.02
C ASP A 35 10.20 2.03 6.26
N GLY A 36 9.33 1.91 7.24
CA GLY A 36 8.37 2.96 7.61
C GLY A 36 9.03 4.20 8.22
N ALA A 37 10.33 4.14 8.50
CA ALA A 37 11.15 5.23 9.03
C ALA A 37 10.45 6.04 10.12
N PHE A 38 9.79 5.36 11.06
CA PHE A 38 8.92 5.96 12.08
C PHE A 38 9.60 7.12 12.85
N PHE A 39 10.90 7.03 13.07
CA PHE A 39 11.66 8.06 13.77
C PHE A 39 12.18 9.19 12.88
N HIS A 40 12.20 9.00 11.55
CA HIS A 40 12.69 10.00 10.61
C HIS A 40 11.56 10.81 9.97
N MET A 41 10.41 10.26 9.79
CA MET A 41 9.13 10.83 9.33
C MET A 41 9.18 11.68 8.04
N ASN A 42 10.34 11.90 7.45
CA ASN A 42 10.51 12.73 6.25
C ASN A 42 10.62 11.92 4.97
N ASN A 43 11.15 10.72 5.06
CA ASN A 43 11.28 9.78 3.96
C ASN A 43 11.21 8.34 4.49
N GLY A 44 10.79 7.44 3.65
CA GLY A 44 10.85 6.00 3.84
C GLY A 44 11.66 5.36 2.73
N LYS A 45 11.93 4.07 2.86
CA LYS A 45 12.59 3.29 1.81
C LYS A 45 11.81 2.02 1.52
N TYR A 46 11.84 1.66 0.26
CA TYR A 46 11.41 0.37 -0.23
C TYR A 46 12.64 -0.39 -0.69
N ILE A 47 12.80 -1.60 -0.19
CA ILE A 47 13.98 -2.43 -0.46
C ILE A 47 13.52 -3.71 -1.13
N VAL A 48 14.05 -4.00 -2.31
CA VAL A 48 13.82 -5.28 -3.00
C VAL A 48 14.78 -6.32 -2.43
N VAL A 49 14.23 -7.36 -1.86
CA VAL A 49 14.95 -8.39 -1.13
C VAL A 49 14.69 -9.76 -1.75
N ASP A 50 15.77 -10.47 -2.01
CA ASP A 50 15.76 -11.89 -2.38
C ASP A 50 15.68 -12.73 -1.09
N ALA A 51 14.48 -13.24 -0.79
CA ALA A 51 14.24 -14.00 0.43
C ALA A 51 14.92 -15.38 0.46
N ASP A 52 15.25 -15.95 -0.70
CA ASP A 52 15.92 -17.25 -0.83
C ASP A 52 17.45 -17.15 -0.87
N SER A 53 18.02 -15.93 -0.85
CA SER A 53 19.46 -15.77 -0.95
C SER A 53 20.17 -16.14 0.34
N ASP A 54 21.07 -17.13 0.28
CA ASP A 54 21.97 -17.51 1.38
C ASP A 54 23.11 -16.50 1.59
N ASN A 55 23.38 -15.66 0.58
CA ASN A 55 24.45 -14.68 0.62
C ASN A 55 23.90 -13.30 0.99
N ALA A 56 24.25 -12.82 2.20
CA ALA A 56 23.79 -11.52 2.69
C ALA A 56 24.17 -10.36 1.74
N ALA A 57 25.33 -10.39 1.09
CA ALA A 57 25.76 -9.36 0.13
C ALA A 57 24.97 -9.34 -1.18
N LYS A 58 24.28 -10.45 -1.51
CA LYS A 58 23.46 -10.57 -2.73
C LYS A 58 21.95 -10.49 -2.43
N ARG A 59 21.57 -10.39 -1.17
CA ARG A 59 20.17 -10.41 -0.74
C ARG A 59 19.42 -9.16 -1.16
N VAL A 60 20.02 -8.00 -1.03
CA VAL A 60 19.43 -6.73 -1.47
C VAL A 60 19.67 -6.57 -2.97
N LYS A 61 18.57 -6.41 -3.73
CA LYS A 61 18.60 -6.24 -5.20
C LYS A 61 18.57 -4.77 -5.61
N GLY A 62 17.98 -3.92 -4.80
CA GLY A 62 17.89 -2.48 -5.04
C GLY A 62 16.97 -1.82 -4.03
N SER A 63 16.87 -0.50 -4.12
CA SER A 63 15.98 0.28 -3.27
C SER A 63 15.49 1.52 -4.00
N PHE A 64 14.32 2.02 -3.61
CA PHE A 64 13.77 3.29 -4.03
C PHE A 64 13.17 4.01 -2.83
N ASP A 65 12.97 5.30 -2.97
CA ASP A 65 12.55 6.13 -1.86
C ASP A 65 11.03 6.26 -1.80
N GLY A 66 10.52 6.58 -0.63
CA GLY A 66 9.17 7.02 -0.36
C GLY A 66 9.21 8.26 0.52
N SER A 67 8.16 9.08 0.46
CA SER A 67 8.01 10.24 1.34
C SER A 67 7.45 9.86 2.70
N PHE A 68 7.04 10.86 3.46
CA PHE A 68 6.39 10.73 4.76
C PHE A 68 5.21 9.76 4.74
N ILE A 69 5.34 8.66 5.46
CA ILE A 69 4.35 7.57 5.59
C ILE A 69 3.68 7.27 4.24
N SER A 70 4.49 6.90 3.28
CA SER A 70 4.04 6.48 1.96
C SER A 70 3.42 5.08 2.00
N GLN A 71 2.55 4.79 1.05
CA GLN A 71 1.96 3.46 0.86
C GLN A 71 2.26 2.97 -0.54
N PHE A 72 2.45 1.68 -0.65
CA PHE A 72 2.98 1.01 -1.82
C PHE A 72 1.97 0.05 -2.46
N TYR A 73 1.99 0.00 -3.79
CA TYR A 73 1.32 -1.03 -4.57
C TYR A 73 2.17 -1.42 -5.77
N GLN A 74 2.36 -2.72 -5.97
CA GLN A 74 3.03 -3.26 -7.17
C GLN A 74 1.99 -3.69 -8.19
N ALA A 75 2.06 -3.13 -9.40
CA ALA A 75 1.21 -3.57 -10.50
C ALA A 75 1.50 -5.03 -10.88
N LYS A 76 0.45 -5.77 -11.20
CA LYS A 76 0.51 -7.18 -11.61
C LYS A 76 0.62 -7.32 -13.13
N THR A 77 0.01 -6.38 -13.88
CA THR A 77 -0.11 -6.43 -15.34
C THR A 77 0.87 -5.51 -16.05
N ARG A 78 1.50 -4.59 -15.34
CA ARG A 78 2.43 -3.58 -15.88
C ARG A 78 3.77 -3.59 -15.15
N PRO A 79 4.88 -3.20 -15.81
CA PRO A 79 6.19 -3.09 -15.16
C PRO A 79 6.30 -1.82 -14.29
N GLU A 80 5.24 -1.49 -13.57
CA GLU A 80 5.13 -0.27 -12.76
C GLU A 80 4.90 -0.60 -11.29
N MET A 81 5.37 0.29 -10.43
CA MET A 81 5.10 0.31 -9.00
C MET A 81 4.58 1.70 -8.64
N TYR A 82 3.69 1.77 -7.68
CA TYR A 82 3.02 3.00 -7.28
C TYR A 82 3.26 3.28 -5.81
N VAL A 83 3.64 4.51 -5.51
CA VAL A 83 3.84 4.98 -4.14
C VAL A 83 2.95 6.20 -3.91
N SER A 84 1.97 6.06 -3.03
CA SER A 84 1.12 7.16 -2.60
C SER A 84 1.87 7.97 -1.54
N GLU A 85 2.13 9.25 -1.81
CA GLU A 85 3.11 10.07 -1.10
C GLU A 85 2.57 11.44 -0.72
N THR A 86 3.16 12.02 0.32
CA THR A 86 2.92 13.41 0.76
C THR A 86 4.25 14.13 0.89
N PHE A 87 4.37 15.24 0.20
CA PHE A 87 5.50 16.15 0.30
C PHE A 87 5.10 17.46 0.96
N TYR A 88 6.02 18.07 1.69
CA TYR A 88 5.88 19.40 2.23
C TYR A 88 7.03 20.28 1.75
N SER A 89 6.74 21.51 1.36
CA SER A 89 7.74 22.43 0.79
C SER A 89 8.93 22.76 1.71
N ARG A 90 8.84 22.40 2.99
CA ARG A 90 9.88 22.61 4.01
C ARG A 90 10.09 21.38 4.88
N GLY A 91 10.23 20.23 4.26
CA GLY A 91 10.42 18.95 4.95
C GLY A 91 9.13 18.43 5.60
N THR A 92 8.86 18.76 6.86
CA THR A 92 7.67 18.31 7.61
C THR A 92 6.55 19.34 7.67
N ARG A 93 6.69 20.48 7.02
CA ARG A 93 5.72 21.60 7.07
C ARG A 93 5.78 22.46 5.81
N GLY A 94 4.84 23.38 5.69
CA GLY A 94 4.69 24.27 4.54
C GLY A 94 3.54 23.85 3.64
N VAL A 95 3.63 24.12 2.36
CA VAL A 95 2.62 23.69 1.38
C VAL A 95 2.70 22.18 1.25
N ARG A 96 1.56 21.51 1.41
CA ARG A 96 1.40 20.05 1.20
C ARG A 96 1.15 19.77 -0.27
N THR A 97 1.65 18.67 -0.75
CA THR A 97 1.35 18.11 -2.07
C THR A 97 1.24 16.60 -1.92
N ASP A 98 0.11 16.04 -2.31
CA ASP A 98 -0.10 14.60 -2.33
C ASP A 98 -0.02 14.10 -3.78
N VAL A 99 0.72 13.01 -3.98
CA VAL A 99 0.91 12.41 -5.31
C VAL A 99 0.86 10.90 -5.22
N VAL A 100 0.68 10.26 -6.37
CA VAL A 100 1.06 8.87 -6.60
C VAL A 100 2.25 8.87 -7.53
N THR A 101 3.43 8.57 -7.00
CA THR A 101 4.66 8.44 -7.78
C THR A 101 4.68 7.08 -8.47
N ILE A 102 5.04 7.09 -9.75
CA ILE A 102 5.14 5.90 -10.60
C ILE A 102 6.61 5.56 -10.77
N TYR A 103 6.97 4.34 -10.37
CA TYR A 103 8.32 3.81 -10.50
C TYR A 103 8.37 2.74 -11.58
N ASP A 104 9.42 2.73 -12.36
CA ASP A 104 9.75 1.61 -13.25
C ASP A 104 10.34 0.45 -12.44
N LYS A 105 9.82 -0.75 -12.67
CA LYS A 105 10.17 -1.95 -11.92
C LYS A 105 11.59 -2.46 -12.17
N SER A 106 12.17 -2.15 -13.33
CA SER A 106 13.51 -2.62 -13.70
C SER A 106 14.60 -1.67 -13.25
N THR A 107 14.36 -0.36 -13.34
CA THR A 107 15.33 0.67 -12.97
C THR A 107 15.17 1.19 -11.55
N LEU A 108 14.03 0.93 -10.92
CA LEU A 108 13.60 1.50 -9.63
C LEU A 108 13.60 3.04 -9.62
N ALA A 109 13.57 3.65 -10.80
CA ALA A 109 13.54 5.09 -10.95
C ALA A 109 12.10 5.62 -11.10
N PRO A 110 11.78 6.81 -10.57
CA PRO A 110 10.50 7.44 -10.82
C PRO A 110 10.36 7.84 -12.30
N THR A 111 9.24 7.51 -12.90
CA THR A 111 8.92 7.80 -14.31
C THR A 111 7.82 8.84 -14.48
N GLY A 112 7.11 9.16 -13.42
CA GLY A 112 6.05 10.16 -13.42
C GLY A 112 5.33 10.22 -12.09
N GLU A 113 4.36 11.13 -12.01
CA GLU A 113 3.50 11.27 -10.84
C GLU A 113 2.07 11.66 -11.24
N ILE A 114 1.10 11.28 -10.40
CA ILE A 114 -0.28 11.73 -10.49
C ILE A 114 -0.54 12.60 -9.26
N VAL A 115 -0.80 13.89 -9.46
CA VAL A 115 -1.17 14.79 -8.36
C VAL A 115 -2.61 14.47 -7.91
N ILE A 116 -2.79 14.32 -6.61
CA ILE A 116 -4.09 14.02 -5.99
C ILE A 116 -4.45 15.09 -4.95
N PRO A 117 -5.73 15.21 -4.56
CA PRO A 117 -6.13 16.13 -3.49
C PRO A 117 -5.36 15.86 -2.18
N GLU A 118 -5.04 16.93 -1.44
CA GLU A 118 -4.27 16.90 -0.20
C GLU A 118 -5.05 16.30 0.98
N LYS A 119 -5.52 15.06 0.81
CA LYS A 119 -6.46 14.39 1.73
C LYS A 119 -6.03 12.99 2.12
N ARG A 120 -5.03 12.41 1.42
CA ARG A 120 -4.67 11.03 1.63
C ARG A 120 -4.32 10.77 3.11
N ALA A 121 -4.68 9.59 3.59
CA ALA A 121 -4.29 9.13 4.91
C ALA A 121 -2.76 8.96 4.98
N SER A 122 -2.12 9.62 5.95
CA SER A 122 -0.68 9.60 6.17
C SER A 122 -0.33 9.27 7.62
N GLN A 123 -0.90 8.17 8.14
CA GLN A 123 -0.71 7.74 9.53
C GLN A 123 0.29 6.59 9.59
N MET A 124 -0.22 5.37 9.61
CA MET A 124 0.61 4.16 9.57
C MET A 124 0.57 3.57 8.16
N PRO A 125 1.69 3.01 7.65
CA PRO A 125 1.64 2.26 6.41
C PRO A 125 0.72 1.04 6.58
N MET A 126 -0.29 0.93 5.73
CA MET A 126 -1.25 -0.19 5.71
C MET A 126 -1.46 -0.65 4.27
N ASN A 127 -1.61 -1.96 4.09
CA ASN A 127 -1.74 -2.56 2.76
C ASN A 127 -2.95 -2.07 1.96
N TYR A 128 -4.00 -1.61 2.66
CA TYR A 128 -5.28 -1.23 2.05
C TYR A 128 -5.48 0.28 1.96
N HIS A 129 -4.42 1.09 2.02
CA HIS A 129 -4.47 2.53 1.72
C HIS A 129 -4.46 2.83 0.23
N ILE A 130 -3.80 1.99 -0.56
CA ILE A 130 -3.75 2.06 -2.03
C ILE A 130 -4.07 0.70 -2.61
N GLN A 131 -5.00 0.66 -3.55
CA GLN A 131 -5.35 -0.57 -4.29
C GLN A 131 -5.67 -0.23 -5.75
N LEU A 132 -5.59 -1.24 -6.61
CA LEU A 132 -6.01 -1.14 -7.99
C LEU A 132 -7.16 -2.10 -8.27
N VAL A 133 -8.12 -1.68 -9.08
CA VAL A 133 -9.29 -2.47 -9.50
C VAL A 133 -9.50 -2.37 -11.01
N ASP A 134 -10.45 -3.15 -11.57
CA ASP A 134 -10.79 -3.20 -13.00
C ASP A 134 -9.55 -3.46 -13.86
N GLU A 135 -8.88 -4.61 -13.64
CA GLU A 135 -7.64 -4.98 -14.35
C GLU A 135 -6.55 -3.88 -14.25
N GLU A 136 -6.52 -3.22 -13.10
CA GLU A 136 -5.62 -2.10 -12.78
C GLU A 136 -5.88 -0.80 -13.56
N LYS A 137 -7.07 -0.66 -14.16
CA LYS A 137 -7.48 0.60 -14.81
C LYS A 137 -7.65 1.72 -13.79
N PHE A 138 -8.25 1.44 -12.65
CA PHE A 138 -8.47 2.42 -11.60
C PHE A 138 -7.56 2.20 -10.39
N GLY A 139 -6.91 3.29 -9.95
CA GLY A 139 -6.22 3.40 -8.68
C GLY A 139 -7.14 4.02 -7.62
N LEU A 140 -7.11 3.46 -6.42
CA LEU A 140 -7.95 3.86 -5.31
C LEU A 140 -7.07 4.23 -4.12
N ILE A 141 -7.16 5.49 -3.64
CA ILE A 141 -6.38 6.00 -2.53
C ILE A 141 -7.30 6.41 -1.39
N TYR A 142 -7.11 5.81 -0.22
CA TYR A 142 -7.86 6.16 0.97
C TYR A 142 -7.47 7.55 1.50
N ASN A 143 -8.47 8.40 1.71
CA ASN A 143 -8.36 9.72 2.29
C ASN A 143 -8.95 9.75 3.69
N PHE A 144 -8.33 10.52 4.58
CA PHE A 144 -8.77 10.63 5.97
C PHE A 144 -9.32 12.01 6.34
N THR A 145 -8.82 13.07 5.73
CA THR A 145 -9.15 14.45 6.10
C THR A 145 -9.75 15.23 4.94
N PRO A 146 -10.69 16.17 5.20
CA PRO A 146 -11.38 16.45 6.47
C PRO A 146 -12.45 15.41 6.82
N ALA A 147 -12.81 14.56 5.86
CA ALA A 147 -13.73 13.43 6.01
C ALA A 147 -13.18 12.25 5.21
N THR A 148 -13.57 11.03 5.60
CA THR A 148 -13.14 9.81 4.91
C THR A 148 -13.75 9.73 3.51
N SER A 149 -12.89 9.40 2.54
CA SER A 149 -13.23 9.27 1.13
C SER A 149 -12.18 8.42 0.41
N VAL A 150 -12.43 8.13 -0.85
CA VAL A 150 -11.49 7.45 -1.74
C VAL A 150 -11.25 8.30 -2.98
N SER A 151 -10.00 8.69 -3.24
CA SER A 151 -9.59 9.27 -4.52
C SER A 151 -9.52 8.17 -5.57
N VAL A 152 -10.17 8.38 -6.70
CA VAL A 152 -10.18 7.48 -7.86
C VAL A 152 -9.29 8.06 -8.95
N LEU A 153 -8.36 7.25 -9.45
CA LEU A 153 -7.38 7.61 -10.46
C LEU A 153 -7.55 6.77 -11.72
N ASP A 154 -7.35 7.36 -12.88
CA ASP A 154 -7.08 6.64 -14.12
C ASP A 154 -5.59 6.27 -14.17
N MET A 155 -5.29 4.99 -14.02
CA MET A 155 -3.91 4.50 -14.00
C MET A 155 -3.33 4.33 -15.41
N VAL A 156 -4.16 4.32 -16.45
CA VAL A 156 -3.75 4.28 -17.85
C VAL A 156 -3.44 5.69 -18.35
N GLY A 157 -4.39 6.62 -18.16
CA GLY A 157 -4.26 8.04 -18.49
C GLY A 157 -3.39 8.84 -17.51
N LYS A 158 -3.04 8.22 -16.36
CA LYS A 158 -2.21 8.81 -15.29
C LYS A 158 -2.78 10.13 -14.77
N ALA A 159 -4.06 10.10 -14.38
CA ALA A 159 -4.80 11.29 -13.96
C ALA A 159 -5.71 11.02 -12.75
N PHE A 160 -5.89 12.04 -11.91
CA PHE A 160 -6.95 12.06 -10.92
C PHE A 160 -8.31 12.22 -11.62
N LEU A 161 -9.28 11.38 -11.26
CA LEU A 161 -10.63 11.42 -11.85
C LEU A 161 -11.63 12.08 -10.92
N THR A 162 -11.81 11.53 -9.73
CA THR A 162 -12.85 11.95 -8.80
C THR A 162 -12.54 11.52 -7.37
N GLU A 163 -13.39 11.95 -6.45
CA GLU A 163 -13.40 11.55 -5.05
C GLU A 163 -14.77 10.94 -4.71
N VAL A 164 -14.74 9.76 -4.09
CA VAL A 164 -15.93 9.05 -3.62
C VAL A 164 -16.01 9.16 -2.09
N PRO A 165 -17.04 9.81 -1.54
CA PRO A 165 -17.21 9.88 -0.08
C PRO A 165 -17.48 8.51 0.54
N THR A 166 -16.79 8.20 1.64
CA THR A 166 -16.98 6.96 2.42
C THR A 166 -17.17 7.29 3.91
N PRO A 167 -18.22 8.05 4.28
CA PRO A 167 -18.34 8.60 5.62
C PRO A 167 -18.37 7.52 6.69
N GLY A 168 -17.44 7.64 7.67
CA GLY A 168 -17.30 6.68 8.77
C GLY A 168 -16.68 5.35 8.37
N CYS A 169 -16.20 5.19 7.13
CA CYS A 169 -15.53 3.97 6.67
C CYS A 169 -14.10 4.25 6.24
N SER A 170 -13.23 3.25 6.35
CA SER A 170 -11.80 3.38 6.13
C SER A 170 -11.25 2.24 5.29
N LEU A 171 -10.10 2.53 4.65
CA LEU A 171 -9.32 1.61 3.83
C LEU A 171 -10.09 1.18 2.55
N VAL A 172 -9.37 0.51 1.67
CA VAL A 172 -9.89 0.09 0.37
C VAL A 172 -9.57 -1.39 0.16
N TYR A 173 -10.58 -2.23 0.22
CA TYR A 173 -10.47 -3.66 -0.10
C TYR A 173 -10.99 -3.87 -1.52
N PRO A 174 -10.14 -4.34 -2.45
CA PRO A 174 -10.56 -4.50 -3.84
C PRO A 174 -11.64 -5.59 -3.95
N MET A 175 -12.70 -5.27 -4.67
CA MET A 175 -13.75 -6.21 -5.05
C MET A 175 -13.62 -6.59 -6.53
N ALA A 176 -14.39 -7.57 -6.97
CA ALA A 176 -14.41 -7.95 -8.37
C ALA A 176 -14.86 -6.79 -9.27
N GLY A 177 -14.26 -6.67 -10.46
CA GLY A 177 -14.57 -5.62 -11.42
C GLY A 177 -14.17 -4.22 -10.95
N ARG A 178 -15.07 -3.24 -11.13
CA ARG A 178 -14.86 -1.83 -10.78
C ARG A 178 -15.45 -1.49 -9.42
N ALA A 179 -15.03 -2.21 -8.37
CA ALA A 179 -15.62 -2.05 -7.06
C ALA A 179 -14.60 -2.15 -5.93
N PHE A 180 -14.98 -1.60 -4.79
CA PHE A 180 -14.22 -1.73 -3.55
C PHE A 180 -15.13 -1.77 -2.33
N ALA A 181 -14.60 -2.30 -1.24
CA ALA A 181 -15.22 -2.26 0.07
C ALA A 181 -14.38 -1.46 1.07
N SER A 182 -15.01 -0.96 2.12
CA SER A 182 -14.37 -0.24 3.25
C SER A 182 -14.96 -0.71 4.57
N ILE A 183 -14.12 -0.83 5.62
CA ILE A 183 -14.55 -1.14 6.98
C ILE A 183 -15.14 0.12 7.62
N CYS A 184 -16.30 -0.01 8.27
CA CYS A 184 -17.00 1.12 8.88
C CYS A 184 -16.94 1.06 10.42
N THR A 185 -16.95 2.22 11.04
CA THR A 185 -16.87 2.38 12.51
C THR A 185 -18.11 1.90 13.24
N ASP A 186 -19.22 1.67 12.53
CA ASP A 186 -20.46 1.12 13.07
C ASP A 186 -20.49 -0.42 13.13
N GLY A 187 -19.41 -1.07 12.68
CA GLY A 187 -19.32 -2.55 12.66
C GLY A 187 -19.85 -3.18 11.37
N SER A 188 -20.11 -2.38 10.33
CA SER A 188 -20.51 -2.82 8.99
C SER A 188 -19.36 -2.68 7.99
N MET A 189 -19.59 -3.11 6.73
CA MET A 189 -18.77 -2.76 5.59
C MET A 189 -19.61 -2.05 4.53
N LEU A 190 -19.01 -1.03 3.91
CA LEU A 190 -19.53 -0.32 2.75
C LEU A 190 -18.95 -0.94 1.49
N SER A 191 -19.76 -1.28 0.50
CA SER A 191 -19.33 -1.56 -0.87
C SER A 191 -19.69 -0.40 -1.79
N VAL A 192 -18.83 -0.11 -2.77
CA VAL A 192 -19.01 0.93 -3.78
C VAL A 192 -18.69 0.33 -5.14
N GLN A 193 -19.63 0.50 -6.09
CA GLN A 193 -19.44 0.22 -7.49
C GLN A 193 -19.10 1.50 -8.24
N LEU A 194 -18.12 1.44 -9.13
CA LEU A 194 -17.74 2.56 -10.00
C LEU A 194 -18.28 2.36 -11.42
N ASP A 195 -18.61 3.45 -12.08
CA ASP A 195 -18.92 3.46 -13.51
C ASP A 195 -17.65 3.44 -14.38
N GLU A 196 -17.80 3.58 -15.69
CA GLU A 196 -16.70 3.57 -16.66
C GLU A 196 -15.79 4.80 -16.55
N GLU A 197 -16.32 5.88 -16.01
CA GLU A 197 -15.61 7.13 -15.74
C GLU A 197 -14.97 7.19 -14.33
N GLY A 198 -15.13 6.10 -13.54
CA GLY A 198 -14.58 6.01 -12.18
C GLY A 198 -15.42 6.72 -11.11
N LYS A 199 -16.64 7.17 -11.44
CA LYS A 199 -17.57 7.77 -10.47
C LYS A 199 -18.35 6.68 -9.74
N GLN A 200 -18.88 7.02 -8.58
CA GLN A 200 -19.77 6.12 -7.85
C GLN A 200 -21.05 5.87 -8.65
N ALA A 201 -21.28 4.64 -9.07
CA ALA A 201 -22.51 4.17 -9.70
C ALA A 201 -23.55 3.75 -8.65
N SER A 202 -23.12 2.98 -7.65
CA SER A 202 -23.97 2.53 -6.53
C SER A 202 -23.15 2.28 -5.29
N SER A 203 -23.83 2.13 -4.15
CA SER A 203 -23.22 1.69 -2.91
C SER A 203 -24.23 0.93 -2.06
N ALA A 204 -23.72 0.00 -1.23
CA ALA A 204 -24.51 -0.76 -0.27
C ALA A 204 -23.72 -0.95 1.03
N ARG A 205 -24.42 -1.19 2.13
CA ARG A 205 -23.82 -1.57 3.40
C ARG A 205 -24.29 -2.96 3.82
N THR A 206 -23.41 -3.69 4.48
CA THR A 206 -23.80 -4.93 5.19
C THR A 206 -24.59 -4.58 6.44
N ASP A 207 -25.26 -5.57 7.01
CA ASP A 207 -25.63 -5.51 8.41
C ASP A 207 -24.38 -5.42 9.29
N VAL A 208 -24.55 -4.95 10.53
CA VAL A 208 -23.47 -4.93 11.54
C VAL A 208 -23.09 -6.38 11.88
N PHE A 209 -21.82 -6.74 11.73
CA PHE A 209 -21.34 -8.11 11.97
C PHE A 209 -20.18 -8.20 12.97
N PHE A 210 -19.56 -7.08 13.33
CA PHE A 210 -18.53 -7.04 14.36
C PHE A 210 -18.75 -5.86 15.33
N ASP A 211 -18.20 -5.98 16.53
CA ASP A 211 -18.21 -4.91 17.51
C ASP A 211 -16.93 -4.09 17.42
N ALA A 212 -17.00 -2.91 16.80
CA ALA A 212 -15.85 -2.05 16.60
C ALA A 212 -15.18 -1.55 17.89
N ASN A 213 -15.89 -1.60 19.05
CA ASN A 213 -15.36 -1.15 20.33
C ASN A 213 -14.90 -2.30 21.22
N GLY A 214 -15.62 -3.44 21.20
CA GLY A 214 -15.33 -4.57 22.10
C GLY A 214 -14.50 -5.66 21.44
N ASP A 215 -14.68 -5.90 20.14
CA ASP A 215 -13.97 -6.93 19.36
C ASP A 215 -13.71 -6.44 17.93
N ALA A 216 -12.86 -5.42 17.82
CA ALA A 216 -12.56 -4.76 16.56
C ALA A 216 -11.94 -5.71 15.55
N LEU A 217 -12.30 -5.54 14.26
CA LEU A 217 -11.58 -6.19 13.16
C LEU A 217 -10.14 -5.68 13.08
N ILE A 218 -9.21 -6.59 12.85
CA ILE A 218 -7.84 -6.26 12.45
C ILE A 218 -7.88 -6.06 10.93
N GLU A 219 -7.45 -4.89 10.49
CA GLU A 219 -7.57 -4.44 9.10
C GLU A 219 -6.73 -5.24 8.08
N LYS A 220 -5.77 -6.02 8.57
CA LYS A 220 -4.87 -6.85 7.75
C LYS A 220 -5.53 -8.19 7.38
N ALA A 221 -6.53 -8.13 6.50
CA ALA A 221 -7.17 -9.35 6.01
C ALA A 221 -6.22 -10.20 5.16
N ALA A 222 -6.33 -11.52 5.30
CA ALA A 222 -5.76 -12.46 4.33
C ALA A 222 -6.74 -12.62 3.16
N MET A 223 -6.25 -12.36 1.93
CA MET A 223 -7.05 -12.46 0.71
C MET A 223 -6.82 -13.81 0.04
N VAL A 224 -7.88 -14.61 -0.12
CA VAL A 224 -7.84 -15.89 -0.82
C VAL A 224 -9.04 -15.99 -1.75
N ASP A 225 -8.80 -16.09 -3.04
CA ASP A 225 -9.83 -16.25 -4.08
C ASP A 225 -10.99 -15.24 -3.99
N GLY A 226 -10.66 -13.98 -3.70
CA GLY A 226 -11.63 -12.89 -3.56
C GLY A 226 -12.40 -12.89 -2.23
N VAL A 227 -12.07 -13.77 -1.30
CA VAL A 227 -12.57 -13.75 0.08
C VAL A 227 -11.52 -13.12 0.99
N ALA A 228 -11.92 -12.11 1.74
CA ALA A 228 -11.10 -11.46 2.76
C ALA A 228 -11.39 -12.11 4.13
N TYR A 229 -10.36 -12.66 4.74
CA TYR A 229 -10.44 -13.29 6.07
C TYR A 229 -9.95 -12.29 7.11
N PHE A 230 -10.87 -11.74 7.88
CA PHE A 230 -10.58 -10.75 8.91
C PHE A 230 -10.52 -11.37 10.31
N PRO A 231 -9.36 -11.38 10.97
CA PRO A 231 -9.32 -11.71 12.40
C PRO A 231 -9.84 -10.53 13.22
N THR A 232 -10.41 -10.83 14.39
CA THR A 232 -10.76 -9.82 15.39
C THR A 232 -9.77 -9.82 16.54
N PHE A 233 -9.79 -8.77 17.35
CA PHE A 233 -8.94 -8.64 18.53
C PHE A 233 -9.16 -9.78 19.55
N LEU A 234 -10.37 -10.30 19.68
CA LEU A 234 -10.67 -11.42 20.59
C LEU A 234 -10.53 -12.80 19.93
N GLY A 235 -10.03 -12.88 18.69
CA GLY A 235 -9.70 -14.15 18.04
C GLY A 235 -10.84 -14.81 17.29
N ARG A 236 -11.82 -14.05 16.82
CA ARG A 236 -12.79 -14.54 15.82
C ARG A 236 -12.24 -14.31 14.42
N MET A 237 -12.65 -15.13 13.47
CA MET A 237 -12.33 -14.96 12.05
C MET A 237 -13.63 -14.76 11.27
N PHE A 238 -13.72 -13.67 10.53
CA PHE A 238 -14.84 -13.39 9.62
C PHE A 238 -14.40 -13.60 8.17
N PRO A 239 -15.01 -14.53 7.42
CA PRO A 239 -14.87 -14.61 5.99
C PRO A 239 -15.80 -13.59 5.34
N VAL A 240 -15.26 -12.72 4.51
CA VAL A 240 -15.98 -11.66 3.79
C VAL A 240 -15.78 -11.86 2.31
N ASP A 241 -16.81 -12.24 1.59
CA ASP A 241 -16.78 -12.44 0.15
C ASP A 241 -16.87 -11.09 -0.59
N LEU A 242 -15.86 -10.81 -1.39
CA LEU A 242 -15.69 -9.59 -2.19
C LEU A 242 -15.86 -9.85 -3.70
N ASN A 243 -16.29 -11.05 -4.10
CA ASN A 243 -16.49 -11.42 -5.51
C ASN A 243 -17.82 -10.91 -6.11
N GLY A 244 -18.78 -10.56 -5.26
CA GLY A 244 -20.09 -10.10 -5.68
C GLY A 244 -20.17 -8.60 -6.00
N GLU A 245 -21.34 -8.14 -6.42
CA GLU A 245 -21.63 -6.69 -6.56
C GLU A 245 -21.70 -5.99 -5.20
N THR A 246 -22.02 -6.73 -4.15
CA THR A 246 -22.05 -6.26 -2.75
C THR A 246 -21.26 -7.21 -1.88
N VAL A 247 -20.82 -6.72 -0.73
CA VAL A 247 -20.13 -7.52 0.28
C VAL A 247 -21.09 -8.54 0.91
N SER A 248 -20.65 -9.79 1.03
CA SER A 248 -21.34 -10.84 1.77
C SER A 248 -20.46 -11.36 2.90
N VAL A 249 -21.01 -11.41 4.12
CA VAL A 249 -20.30 -11.85 5.32
C VAL A 249 -20.76 -13.28 5.67
N GLY A 250 -19.80 -14.19 5.75
CA GLY A 250 -20.06 -15.58 6.15
C GLY A 250 -20.01 -15.77 7.67
N ASP A 251 -20.32 -16.99 8.11
CA ASP A 251 -20.30 -17.34 9.52
C ASP A 251 -18.88 -17.25 10.09
N ALA A 252 -18.77 -16.55 11.22
CA ALA A 252 -17.51 -16.44 11.92
C ALA A 252 -17.20 -17.71 12.73
N TRP A 253 -15.89 -18.00 12.84
CA TRP A 253 -15.40 -19.06 13.71
C TRP A 253 -14.32 -18.55 14.68
N SER A 254 -14.05 -19.33 15.74
CA SER A 254 -12.97 -19.02 16.69
C SER A 254 -11.62 -19.47 16.14
N LEU A 255 -10.61 -18.63 16.28
CA LEU A 255 -9.19 -18.97 16.09
C LEU A 255 -8.58 -19.60 17.36
N LEU A 256 -9.29 -19.48 18.49
CA LEU A 256 -8.83 -19.94 19.80
C LEU A 256 -9.37 -21.33 20.07
N GLY A 257 -8.50 -22.21 20.55
CA GLY A 257 -8.86 -23.52 21.10
C GLY A 257 -9.09 -23.48 22.61
N ASP A 258 -9.39 -24.63 23.17
CA ASP A 258 -9.52 -24.79 24.63
C ASP A 258 -8.18 -24.47 25.31
N GLY A 259 -8.18 -23.59 26.29
CA GLY A 259 -6.99 -23.16 27.03
C GLY A 259 -6.31 -21.91 26.51
N ASP A 260 -6.83 -21.29 25.42
CA ASP A 260 -6.26 -20.09 24.80
C ASP A 260 -6.93 -18.78 25.28
N GLU A 261 -7.66 -18.78 26.40
CA GLU A 261 -8.51 -17.65 26.82
C GLU A 261 -7.73 -16.33 27.02
N GLY A 262 -6.44 -16.41 27.29
CA GLY A 262 -5.56 -15.26 27.44
C GLY A 262 -4.87 -14.79 26.15
N TRP A 263 -4.98 -15.57 25.07
CA TRP A 263 -4.30 -15.29 23.83
C TRP A 263 -5.08 -14.28 22.98
N ARG A 264 -4.34 -13.48 22.21
CA ARG A 264 -4.90 -12.51 21.24
C ARG A 264 -4.14 -12.57 19.94
N PRO A 265 -4.79 -12.47 18.78
CA PRO A 265 -4.11 -12.28 17.51
C PRO A 265 -3.28 -11.00 17.55
N GLY A 266 -2.05 -11.09 17.06
CA GLY A 266 -1.21 -9.93 16.84
C GLY A 266 -1.63 -9.19 15.56
N GLY A 267 -1.66 -7.87 15.58
CA GLY A 267 -1.95 -7.02 14.42
C GLY A 267 -0.72 -6.68 13.59
#